data_ad34076f436599b8a1da0d3ecb4b246c
#
_entry.id   ad34076f436599b8a1da0d3ecb4b246c
#
_cell.length_a   1.000
_cell.length_b   1.000
_cell.length_c   1.000
_cell.angle_alpha   90.00
_cell.angle_beta   90.00
_cell.angle_gamma   90.00
#
_symmetry.space_group_name_H-M   'P 1'
#
loop_
_entity.id
_entity.type
_entity.pdbx_description
1 polymer ?
#
loop_
_entity_poly.entity_id
_entity_poly.type
_entity_poly.pdbx_seq_one_letter_code
_entity_poly.pdbx_strand_id
1 'polypeptide(L)'
;MTDAAPDYRTTVFLPKTDFPMKAGLAQKEPAILARWAAEDLYGTLRKTRAGSERFILHDGPPYANGDIHMGHAMNKVLKDIIVRSQSLLGKDAPYVPGWDCHGLPIEWKVEEAYRAKKLNKDEVDPVQFRAECRAYAEKWVSVQREQFKRLGVDGDWDDPYLTMKYDAEAAIVGELLKFAESGQLYRGAKPVMWSPVEKTALADAEVEYEDITSTQIDVAFEIVESPIPELIGAHAVIWTTTPWTIPVNQALAYGPEVEYVLIEAGWGKTLSDTSFENGANVANKKLLIAAQLLEAVSKRLGFTSHAEFWRGMGSDLAGSIARHPMHELGGFFAKPRPLLPGDFVTTDAGTGLVHMAPDHGEDDFFLCKAHGIEPVFAVEGDGKYRADWAWLGGQGSVINAKFTAPDGPICTDLHEASALLAASADFKHSYPHSWRSKAKVIFRCTPQWFIPMDRSLSPSPSGEGSGVGPQGLAESGVGGESGPHPTPSPEGEGLSQSNAATLRETALDAIERTRWVPEKARNRIHAMV
;
A
#
# COMPACT_ATOMS: atom_id res chain seq x y z
N MET A 1 5.21 -73.20 -48.64
CA MET A 1 5.12 -71.86 -49.28
C MET A 1 4.26 -71.05 -48.34
N THR A 2 4.86 -70.18 -47.56
CA THR A 2 4.11 -69.26 -46.67
C THR A 2 3.64 -68.10 -47.52
N ASP A 3 2.34 -68.02 -47.79
CA ASP A 3 1.75 -66.84 -48.44
C ASP A 3 2.09 -65.61 -47.62
N ALA A 4 2.93 -64.73 -48.17
CA ALA A 4 3.21 -63.43 -47.58
C ALA A 4 1.91 -62.64 -47.62
N ALA A 5 1.50 -62.09 -46.47
CA ALA A 5 0.32 -61.23 -46.36
C ALA A 5 0.42 -60.09 -47.36
N PRO A 6 -0.65 -59.77 -48.10
CA PRO A 6 -0.63 -58.73 -49.11
C PRO A 6 -0.21 -57.39 -48.54
N ASP A 7 0.76 -56.72 -49.18
CA ASP A 7 1.21 -55.39 -48.79
C ASP A 7 0.24 -54.32 -49.32
N TYR A 8 -0.63 -53.85 -48.44
CA TYR A 8 -1.61 -52.83 -48.81
C TYR A 8 -1.08 -51.41 -48.88
N ARG A 9 0.21 -51.18 -48.59
CA ARG A 9 0.79 -49.82 -48.65
C ARG A 9 0.74 -49.18 -50.02
N THR A 10 0.72 -49.96 -51.08
CA THR A 10 0.60 -49.49 -52.45
C THR A 10 -0.81 -49.15 -52.87
N THR A 11 -1.81 -49.50 -52.08
CA THR A 11 -3.23 -49.23 -52.35
C THR A 11 -3.72 -47.99 -51.65
N VAL A 12 -2.87 -47.35 -50.85
CA VAL A 12 -3.23 -46.13 -50.09
C VAL A 12 -2.89 -44.92 -50.95
N PHE A 13 -3.90 -44.21 -51.44
CA PHE A 13 -3.75 -43.01 -52.29
C PHE A 13 -3.67 -41.77 -51.38
N LEU A 14 -2.52 -41.51 -50.80
CA LEU A 14 -2.24 -40.28 -50.07
C LEU A 14 -1.83 -39.17 -51.04
N PRO A 15 -2.29 -37.94 -50.84
CA PRO A 15 -1.84 -36.81 -51.65
C PRO A 15 -0.31 -36.63 -51.48
N LYS A 16 0.40 -36.49 -52.56
CA LYS A 16 1.81 -36.11 -52.54
C LYS A 16 1.91 -34.62 -52.29
N THR A 17 2.56 -34.25 -51.20
CA THR A 17 2.75 -32.85 -50.82
C THR A 17 4.16 -32.68 -50.23
N ASP A 18 4.76 -31.54 -50.50
CA ASP A 18 6.01 -31.12 -49.88
C ASP A 18 5.78 -30.56 -48.48
N PHE A 19 4.50 -30.44 -48.04
CA PHE A 19 4.15 -30.03 -46.69
C PHE A 19 4.61 -31.08 -45.68
N PRO A 20 5.51 -30.73 -44.74
CA PRO A 20 6.11 -31.71 -43.84
C PRO A 20 5.09 -32.22 -42.83
N MET A 21 5.00 -33.55 -42.71
CA MET A 21 4.09 -34.25 -41.74
C MET A 21 4.46 -34.01 -40.28
N LYS A 22 5.71 -33.64 -39.98
CA LYS A 22 6.19 -33.29 -38.63
C LYS A 22 6.31 -31.79 -38.52
N ALA A 23 5.75 -31.21 -37.47
CA ALA A 23 5.82 -29.77 -37.25
C ALA A 23 7.27 -29.27 -37.13
N GLY A 24 8.11 -29.90 -36.30
CA GLY A 24 9.53 -29.57 -36.15
C GLY A 24 9.77 -28.08 -35.86
N LEU A 25 8.90 -27.44 -35.05
CA LEU A 25 8.85 -26.00 -34.88
C LEU A 25 10.17 -25.42 -34.35
N ALA A 26 10.81 -26.09 -33.42
CA ALA A 26 12.08 -25.65 -32.82
C ALA A 26 13.18 -25.41 -33.87
N GLN A 27 13.16 -26.17 -35.00
CA GLN A 27 14.11 -26.05 -36.09
C GLN A 27 13.62 -25.10 -37.19
N LYS A 28 12.30 -25.02 -37.43
CA LYS A 28 11.71 -24.22 -38.52
C LYS A 28 11.56 -22.75 -38.14
N GLU A 29 11.11 -22.45 -36.93
CA GLU A 29 10.84 -21.08 -36.51
C GLU A 29 12.06 -20.16 -36.64
N PRO A 30 13.29 -20.54 -36.22
CA PRO A 30 14.46 -19.70 -36.41
C PRO A 30 14.73 -19.34 -37.87
N ALA A 31 14.51 -20.28 -38.81
CA ALA A 31 14.68 -20.03 -40.24
C ALA A 31 13.61 -19.08 -40.78
N ILE A 32 12.37 -19.16 -40.30
CA ILE A 32 11.28 -18.24 -40.66
C ILE A 32 11.61 -16.83 -40.16
N LEU A 33 12.05 -16.69 -38.91
CA LEU A 33 12.43 -15.41 -38.31
C LEU A 33 13.59 -14.76 -39.07
N ALA A 34 14.62 -15.56 -39.41
CA ALA A 34 15.75 -15.08 -40.20
C ALA A 34 15.32 -14.57 -41.60
N ARG A 35 14.36 -15.24 -42.26
CA ARG A 35 13.79 -14.78 -43.51
C ARG A 35 13.03 -13.47 -43.34
N TRP A 36 12.15 -13.35 -42.33
CA TRP A 36 11.39 -12.12 -42.05
C TRP A 36 12.30 -10.93 -41.81
N ALA A 37 13.39 -11.15 -41.06
CA ALA A 37 14.38 -10.12 -40.82
C ALA A 37 15.13 -9.70 -42.10
N ALA A 38 15.53 -10.67 -42.95
CA ALA A 38 16.22 -10.39 -44.20
C ALA A 38 15.33 -9.65 -45.23
N GLU A 39 14.02 -9.88 -45.18
CA GLU A 39 13.02 -9.25 -46.05
C GLU A 39 12.51 -7.90 -45.48
N ASP A 40 12.97 -7.47 -44.33
CA ASP A 40 12.41 -6.31 -43.60
C ASP A 40 10.87 -6.37 -43.56
N LEU A 41 10.32 -7.48 -43.06
CA LEU A 41 8.88 -7.73 -43.11
C LEU A 41 8.09 -6.60 -42.44
N TYR A 42 8.50 -6.16 -41.23
CA TYR A 42 7.83 -5.10 -40.50
C TYR A 42 7.84 -3.78 -41.27
N GLY A 43 9.00 -3.34 -41.73
CA GLY A 43 9.14 -2.11 -42.55
C GLY A 43 8.36 -2.18 -43.85
N THR A 44 8.32 -3.34 -44.50
CA THR A 44 7.53 -3.58 -45.71
C THR A 44 6.03 -3.46 -45.44
N LEU A 45 5.54 -4.02 -44.33
CA LEU A 45 4.15 -3.88 -43.93
C LEU A 45 3.79 -2.42 -43.59
N ARG A 46 4.66 -1.67 -42.92
CA ARG A 46 4.44 -0.23 -42.64
C ARG A 46 4.32 0.58 -43.93
N LYS A 47 5.23 0.35 -44.88
CA LYS A 47 5.19 1.02 -46.21
C LYS A 47 3.91 0.68 -46.99
N THR A 48 3.53 -0.61 -47.02
CA THR A 48 2.35 -1.09 -47.76
C THR A 48 1.04 -0.58 -47.19
N ARG A 49 0.98 -0.37 -45.87
CA ARG A 49 -0.23 0.09 -45.15
C ARG A 49 -0.26 1.61 -44.92
N ALA A 50 0.75 2.34 -45.36
CA ALA A 50 0.79 3.79 -45.24
C ALA A 50 -0.46 4.45 -45.86
N GLY A 51 -1.13 5.31 -45.08
CA GLY A 51 -2.37 5.99 -45.49
C GLY A 51 -3.67 5.19 -45.28
N SER A 52 -3.59 3.93 -44.88
CA SER A 52 -4.76 3.15 -44.47
C SER A 52 -5.28 3.62 -43.08
N GLU A 53 -6.51 3.19 -42.71
CA GLU A 53 -7.06 3.43 -41.36
C GLU A 53 -6.08 2.94 -40.31
N ARG A 54 -5.73 3.82 -39.36
CA ARG A 54 -4.77 3.50 -38.31
C ARG A 54 -5.44 2.72 -37.18
N PHE A 55 -4.81 1.64 -36.74
CA PHE A 55 -5.14 0.88 -35.57
C PHE A 55 -3.95 0.87 -34.60
N ILE A 56 -4.10 1.48 -33.41
CA ILE A 56 -3.04 1.53 -32.40
C ILE A 56 -3.42 0.61 -31.25
N LEU A 57 -2.58 -0.38 -30.99
CA LEU A 57 -2.63 -1.16 -29.76
C LEU A 57 -1.68 -0.51 -28.74
N HIS A 58 -2.26 0.04 -27.67
CA HIS A 58 -1.46 0.57 -26.58
C HIS A 58 -1.02 -0.58 -25.67
N ASP A 59 0.29 -0.80 -25.57
CA ASP A 59 0.88 -1.87 -24.76
C ASP A 59 1.17 -1.39 -23.34
N GLY A 60 0.76 -2.18 -22.34
CA GLY A 60 1.30 -2.06 -20.98
C GLY A 60 2.70 -2.66 -20.97
N PRO A 61 3.77 -1.85 -20.79
CA PRO A 61 5.14 -2.34 -20.90
C PRO A 61 5.51 -3.24 -19.72
N PRO A 62 6.21 -4.37 -19.95
CA PRO A 62 6.75 -5.18 -18.89
C PRO A 62 7.91 -4.47 -18.17
N TYR A 63 8.17 -4.84 -16.92
CA TYR A 63 9.38 -4.41 -16.24
C TYR A 63 10.62 -4.97 -16.91
N ALA A 64 11.65 -4.13 -17.05
CA ALA A 64 12.98 -4.53 -17.53
C ALA A 64 13.75 -5.28 -16.40
N ASN A 65 13.25 -6.45 -16.01
CA ASN A 65 13.72 -7.19 -14.84
C ASN A 65 13.56 -8.70 -15.03
N GLY A 66 14.67 -9.41 -15.22
CA GLY A 66 14.70 -10.87 -15.37
C GLY A 66 14.28 -11.38 -16.73
N ASP A 67 14.36 -12.70 -16.90
CA ASP A 67 13.90 -13.39 -18.10
C ASP A 67 12.37 -13.32 -18.23
N ILE A 68 11.87 -13.44 -19.45
CA ILE A 68 10.43 -13.55 -19.68
C ILE A 68 9.89 -14.86 -19.12
N HIS A 69 8.69 -14.82 -18.59
CA HIS A 69 7.95 -15.99 -18.13
C HIS A 69 6.69 -16.21 -18.99
N MET A 70 5.96 -17.31 -18.73
CA MET A 70 4.77 -17.67 -19.52
C MET A 70 3.72 -16.55 -19.59
N GLY A 71 3.55 -15.75 -18.53
CA GLY A 71 2.65 -14.59 -18.53
C GLY A 71 3.08 -13.53 -19.55
N HIS A 72 4.37 -13.22 -19.64
CA HIS A 72 4.91 -12.33 -20.66
C HIS A 72 4.70 -12.89 -22.07
N ALA A 73 5.01 -14.17 -22.27
CA ALA A 73 4.85 -14.83 -23.57
C ALA A 73 3.39 -14.81 -24.02
N MET A 74 2.45 -15.20 -23.16
CA MET A 74 1.02 -15.18 -23.46
C MET A 74 0.54 -13.77 -23.81
N ASN A 75 0.90 -12.78 -23.01
CA ASN A 75 0.48 -11.39 -23.20
C ASN A 75 0.99 -10.85 -24.55
N LYS A 76 2.28 -11.02 -24.86
CA LYS A 76 2.88 -10.52 -26.10
C LYS A 76 2.37 -11.26 -27.32
N VAL A 77 2.17 -12.58 -27.28
CA VAL A 77 1.61 -13.36 -28.38
C VAL A 77 0.16 -12.95 -28.67
N LEU A 78 -0.68 -12.75 -27.64
CA LEU A 78 -2.06 -12.28 -27.83
C LEU A 78 -2.09 -10.88 -28.49
N LYS A 79 -1.23 -9.98 -28.08
CA LYS A 79 -1.12 -8.64 -28.68
C LYS A 79 -0.63 -8.71 -30.11
N ASP A 80 0.36 -9.55 -30.42
CA ASP A 80 0.85 -9.77 -31.78
C ASP A 80 -0.24 -10.34 -32.70
N ILE A 81 -1.07 -11.28 -32.20
CA ILE A 81 -2.22 -11.79 -32.95
C ILE A 81 -3.20 -10.65 -33.28
N ILE A 82 -3.49 -9.75 -32.34
CA ILE A 82 -4.38 -8.61 -32.59
C ILE A 82 -3.79 -7.68 -33.64
N VAL A 83 -2.54 -7.26 -33.49
CA VAL A 83 -1.86 -6.36 -34.44
C VAL A 83 -1.81 -6.96 -35.85
N ARG A 84 -1.43 -8.23 -35.96
CA ARG A 84 -1.39 -8.95 -37.27
C ARG A 84 -2.79 -9.07 -37.87
N SER A 85 -3.81 -9.42 -37.08
CA SER A 85 -5.17 -9.53 -37.61
C SER A 85 -5.69 -8.20 -38.15
N GLN A 86 -5.43 -7.08 -37.48
CA GLN A 86 -5.81 -5.75 -37.93
C GLN A 86 -5.04 -5.35 -39.21
N SER A 87 -3.76 -5.71 -39.31
CA SER A 87 -2.97 -5.52 -40.51
C SER A 87 -3.50 -6.36 -41.70
N LEU A 88 -3.89 -7.62 -41.47
CA LEU A 88 -4.52 -8.49 -42.47
C LEU A 88 -5.88 -7.95 -42.93
N LEU A 89 -6.62 -7.29 -42.06
CA LEU A 89 -7.87 -6.59 -42.41
C LEU A 89 -7.65 -5.27 -43.16
N GLY A 90 -6.41 -4.92 -43.50
CA GLY A 90 -6.07 -3.79 -44.33
C GLY A 90 -5.68 -2.52 -43.56
N LYS A 91 -5.67 -2.53 -42.23
CA LYS A 91 -5.33 -1.35 -41.44
C LYS A 91 -3.82 -1.14 -41.30
N ASP A 92 -3.43 0.11 -41.12
CA ASP A 92 -2.10 0.46 -40.63
C ASP A 92 -2.02 0.23 -39.12
N ALA A 93 -1.48 -0.94 -38.73
CA ALA A 93 -1.38 -1.38 -37.34
C ALA A 93 0.09 -1.43 -36.85
N PRO A 94 0.71 -0.28 -36.55
CA PRO A 94 2.06 -0.25 -35.96
C PRO A 94 2.05 -0.84 -34.58
N TYR A 95 3.17 -1.48 -34.19
CA TYR A 95 3.42 -1.92 -32.83
C TYR A 95 4.79 -1.44 -32.38
N VAL A 96 4.79 -0.59 -31.35
CA VAL A 96 6.00 -0.11 -30.68
C VAL A 96 6.11 -0.86 -29.34
N PRO A 97 7.04 -1.80 -29.21
CA PRO A 97 7.27 -2.48 -27.94
C PRO A 97 7.80 -1.51 -26.89
N GLY A 98 7.48 -1.75 -25.62
CA GLY A 98 7.93 -0.90 -24.54
C GLY A 98 8.40 -1.67 -23.31
N TRP A 99 9.13 -0.96 -22.44
CA TRP A 99 9.57 -1.43 -21.13
C TRP A 99 9.40 -0.38 -20.06
N ASP A 100 8.96 -0.84 -18.89
CA ASP A 100 9.03 -0.08 -17.65
C ASP A 100 10.41 -0.30 -17.03
N CYS A 101 11.18 0.78 -16.90
CA CYS A 101 12.59 0.74 -16.52
C CYS A 101 12.86 1.39 -15.15
N HIS A 102 11.81 1.72 -14.39
CA HIS A 102 11.90 2.42 -13.11
C HIS A 102 11.26 1.64 -11.96
N GLY A 103 11.42 2.22 -10.76
CA GLY A 103 10.71 1.82 -9.57
C GLY A 103 11.26 0.59 -8.88
N LEU A 104 10.51 0.14 -7.90
CA LEU A 104 10.88 -0.91 -6.96
C LEU A 104 11.37 -2.22 -7.62
N PRO A 105 10.80 -2.72 -8.73
CA PRO A 105 11.28 -3.95 -9.36
C PRO A 105 12.73 -3.90 -9.82
N ILE A 106 13.22 -2.73 -10.21
CA ILE A 106 14.60 -2.50 -10.66
C ILE A 106 15.49 -2.18 -9.45
N GLU A 107 15.09 -1.19 -8.65
CA GLU A 107 15.84 -0.70 -7.49
C GLU A 107 16.12 -1.82 -6.48
N TRP A 108 15.11 -2.65 -6.19
CA TRP A 108 15.27 -3.77 -5.29
C TRP A 108 16.36 -4.76 -5.74
N LYS A 109 16.42 -5.04 -7.05
CA LYS A 109 17.45 -5.95 -7.59
C LYS A 109 18.86 -5.38 -7.51
N VAL A 110 19.00 -4.08 -7.71
CA VAL A 110 20.29 -3.41 -7.50
C VAL A 110 20.63 -3.38 -6.00
N GLU A 111 19.67 -3.09 -5.13
CA GLU A 111 19.87 -3.14 -3.68
C GLU A 111 20.24 -4.55 -3.18
N GLU A 112 19.61 -5.62 -3.69
CA GLU A 112 20.00 -7.00 -3.37
C GLU A 112 21.48 -7.26 -3.66
N ALA A 113 22.01 -6.68 -4.75
CA ALA A 113 23.43 -6.81 -5.08
C ALA A 113 24.34 -6.05 -4.09
N TYR A 114 23.90 -4.92 -3.53
CA TYR A 114 24.57 -4.22 -2.44
C TYR A 114 24.53 -5.05 -1.15
N ARG A 115 23.37 -5.54 -0.77
CA ARG A 115 23.18 -6.39 0.43
C ARG A 115 24.04 -7.66 0.39
N ALA A 116 24.14 -8.30 -0.78
CA ALA A 116 25.01 -9.47 -0.98
C ALA A 116 26.50 -9.16 -0.70
N LYS A 117 26.92 -7.93 -0.97
CA LYS A 117 28.26 -7.42 -0.66
C LYS A 117 28.37 -6.85 0.75
N LYS A 118 27.32 -6.92 1.58
CA LYS A 118 27.22 -6.30 2.92
C LYS A 118 27.40 -4.77 2.90
N LEU A 119 27.00 -4.13 1.82
CA LEU A 119 26.98 -2.68 1.67
C LEU A 119 25.55 -2.15 1.87
N ASN A 120 25.43 -0.92 2.34
CA ASN A 120 24.17 -0.22 2.51
C ASN A 120 23.95 0.74 1.34
N LYS A 121 22.84 0.58 0.59
CA LYS A 121 22.51 1.47 -0.53
C LYS A 121 22.29 2.93 -0.09
N ASP A 122 21.83 3.14 1.15
CA ASP A 122 21.54 4.49 1.66
C ASP A 122 22.84 5.33 1.89
N GLU A 123 24.02 4.69 1.85
CA GLU A 123 25.33 5.32 1.93
C GLU A 123 25.95 5.59 0.54
N VAL A 124 25.27 5.16 -0.53
CA VAL A 124 25.73 5.35 -1.92
C VAL A 124 25.17 6.65 -2.47
N ASP A 125 25.96 7.35 -3.26
CA ASP A 125 25.52 8.55 -3.97
C ASP A 125 24.27 8.25 -4.82
N PRO A 126 23.17 9.00 -4.70
CA PRO A 126 21.95 8.74 -5.43
C PRO A 126 22.10 8.75 -6.95
N VAL A 127 23.03 9.55 -7.49
CA VAL A 127 23.30 9.60 -8.94
C VAL A 127 23.95 8.30 -9.39
N GLN A 128 24.91 7.78 -8.62
CA GLN A 128 25.54 6.50 -8.87
C GLN A 128 24.51 5.36 -8.82
N PHE A 129 23.68 5.32 -7.78
CA PHE A 129 22.65 4.28 -7.63
C PHE A 129 21.67 4.28 -8.81
N ARG A 130 21.20 5.46 -9.25
CA ARG A 130 20.35 5.60 -10.43
C ARG A 130 21.03 5.13 -11.71
N ALA A 131 22.31 5.44 -11.89
CA ALA A 131 23.08 4.96 -13.06
C ALA A 131 23.16 3.43 -13.09
N GLU A 132 23.35 2.79 -11.94
CA GLU A 132 23.34 1.33 -11.82
C GLU A 132 21.97 0.73 -12.12
N CYS A 133 20.87 1.37 -11.69
CA CYS A 133 19.51 0.97 -12.03
C CYS A 133 19.26 1.07 -13.54
N ARG A 134 19.70 2.15 -14.20
CA ARG A 134 19.61 2.29 -15.66
C ARG A 134 20.38 1.20 -16.39
N ALA A 135 21.62 0.94 -15.99
CA ALA A 135 22.44 -0.12 -16.58
C ALA A 135 21.82 -1.51 -16.41
N TYR A 136 21.23 -1.77 -15.25
CA TYR A 136 20.49 -3.00 -14.97
C TYR A 136 19.28 -3.15 -15.92
N ALA A 137 18.46 -2.12 -16.04
CA ALA A 137 17.29 -2.12 -16.91
C ALA A 137 17.69 -2.29 -18.39
N GLU A 138 18.71 -1.58 -18.88
CA GLU A 138 19.21 -1.67 -20.25
C GLU A 138 19.64 -3.09 -20.62
N LYS A 139 20.33 -3.77 -19.70
CA LYS A 139 20.68 -5.18 -19.87
C LYS A 139 19.43 -6.04 -20.09
N TRP A 140 18.40 -5.88 -19.25
CA TRP A 140 17.20 -6.70 -19.33
C TRP A 140 16.29 -6.35 -20.51
N VAL A 141 16.23 -5.09 -20.92
CA VAL A 141 15.63 -4.69 -22.20
C VAL A 141 16.23 -5.47 -23.35
N SER A 142 17.57 -5.54 -23.41
CA SER A 142 18.27 -6.26 -24.47
C SER A 142 17.98 -7.76 -24.45
N VAL A 143 18.01 -8.39 -23.30
CA VAL A 143 17.72 -9.83 -23.13
C VAL A 143 16.28 -10.14 -23.50
N GLN A 144 15.31 -9.42 -22.93
CA GLN A 144 13.89 -9.66 -23.18
C GLN A 144 13.51 -9.36 -24.64
N ARG A 145 14.12 -8.36 -25.29
CA ARG A 145 13.95 -8.08 -26.73
C ARG A 145 14.23 -9.32 -27.56
N GLU A 146 15.37 -9.97 -27.36
CA GLU A 146 15.72 -11.17 -28.11
C GLU A 146 14.78 -12.34 -27.79
N GLN A 147 14.33 -12.48 -26.54
CA GLN A 147 13.36 -13.49 -26.15
C GLN A 147 12.00 -13.27 -26.81
N PHE A 148 11.50 -12.04 -26.89
CA PHE A 148 10.25 -11.70 -27.58
C PHE A 148 10.36 -11.88 -29.10
N LYS A 149 11.48 -11.47 -29.69
CA LYS A 149 11.76 -11.73 -31.11
C LYS A 149 11.76 -13.23 -31.41
N ARG A 150 12.32 -14.05 -30.50
CA ARG A 150 12.31 -15.51 -30.64
C ARG A 150 10.90 -16.11 -30.63
N LEU A 151 9.93 -15.48 -29.95
CA LEU A 151 8.51 -15.87 -29.97
C LEU A 151 7.82 -15.49 -31.32
N GLY A 152 8.49 -14.74 -32.18
CA GLY A 152 7.94 -14.27 -33.43
C GLY A 152 7.10 -13.00 -33.33
N VAL A 153 7.16 -12.30 -32.21
CA VAL A 153 6.49 -11.00 -32.04
C VAL A 153 7.14 -9.99 -32.97
N ASP A 154 6.33 -9.34 -33.81
CA ASP A 154 6.77 -8.34 -34.77
C ASP A 154 6.49 -6.92 -34.30
N GLY A 155 7.40 -5.98 -34.57
CA GLY A 155 7.27 -4.61 -34.07
C GLY A 155 8.52 -3.76 -34.35
N ASP A 156 8.47 -2.50 -33.94
CA ASP A 156 9.60 -1.57 -34.03
C ASP A 156 10.57 -1.82 -32.86
N TRP A 157 11.44 -2.80 -33.06
CA TRP A 157 12.43 -3.20 -32.05
C TRP A 157 13.64 -2.27 -31.98
N ASP A 158 13.84 -1.41 -32.96
CA ASP A 158 14.99 -0.52 -33.06
C ASP A 158 14.76 0.79 -32.29
N ASP A 159 13.50 1.24 -32.21
CA ASP A 159 13.12 2.42 -31.42
C ASP A 159 11.97 2.09 -30.43
N PRO A 160 12.24 1.27 -29.40
CA PRO A 160 11.24 0.92 -28.41
C PRO A 160 10.90 2.09 -27.49
N TYR A 161 9.70 2.06 -26.89
CA TYR A 161 9.33 2.93 -25.78
C TYR A 161 10.04 2.47 -24.50
N LEU A 162 10.87 3.31 -23.91
CA LEU A 162 11.53 3.06 -22.63
C LEU A 162 11.20 4.19 -21.66
N THR A 163 10.63 3.87 -20.51
CA THR A 163 10.32 4.90 -19.50
C THR A 163 11.55 5.65 -19.01
N MET A 164 12.75 5.06 -19.15
CA MET A 164 14.03 5.68 -18.77
C MET A 164 14.65 6.56 -19.87
N LYS A 165 14.03 6.70 -21.06
CA LYS A 165 14.48 7.70 -22.05
C LYS A 165 14.24 9.10 -21.46
N TYR A 166 15.19 10.01 -21.68
CA TYR A 166 15.09 11.37 -21.09
C TYR A 166 13.90 12.17 -21.61
N ASP A 167 13.49 11.97 -22.84
CA ASP A 167 12.28 12.57 -23.40
C ASP A 167 11.00 12.01 -22.75
N ALA A 168 10.97 10.71 -22.45
CA ALA A 168 9.87 10.10 -21.71
C ALA A 168 9.81 10.61 -20.26
N GLU A 169 10.94 10.69 -19.56
CA GLU A 169 11.03 11.29 -18.22
C GLU A 169 10.61 12.76 -18.23
N ALA A 170 11.05 13.53 -19.23
CA ALA A 170 10.66 14.93 -19.38
C ALA A 170 9.15 15.08 -19.61
N ALA A 171 8.53 14.20 -20.41
CA ALA A 171 7.08 14.18 -20.60
C ALA A 171 6.32 13.91 -19.30
N ILE A 172 6.76 12.90 -18.53
CA ILE A 172 6.16 12.57 -17.20
C ILE A 172 6.23 13.78 -16.26
N VAL A 173 7.39 14.41 -16.13
CA VAL A 173 7.57 15.61 -15.31
C VAL A 173 6.72 16.77 -15.82
N GLY A 174 6.65 16.95 -17.15
CA GLY A 174 5.83 17.98 -17.78
C GLY A 174 4.34 17.83 -17.46
N GLU A 175 3.82 16.61 -17.45
CA GLU A 175 2.42 16.36 -17.05
C GLU A 175 2.20 16.64 -15.55
N LEU A 176 3.14 16.26 -14.67
CA LEU A 176 3.06 16.59 -13.26
C LEU A 176 3.06 18.10 -13.01
N LEU A 177 3.87 18.85 -13.75
CA LEU A 177 3.90 20.31 -13.65
C LEU A 177 2.58 20.97 -14.02
N LYS A 178 1.81 20.43 -14.96
CA LYS A 178 0.45 20.92 -15.28
C LYS A 178 -0.49 20.82 -14.07
N PHE A 179 -0.40 19.76 -13.26
CA PHE A 179 -1.13 19.66 -12.01
C PHE A 179 -0.68 20.71 -10.99
N ALA A 180 0.63 20.99 -10.93
CA ALA A 180 1.14 22.06 -10.07
C ALA A 180 0.66 23.44 -10.51
N GLU A 181 0.71 23.75 -11.81
CA GLU A 181 0.23 25.01 -12.40
C GLU A 181 -1.26 25.22 -12.19
N SER A 182 -2.06 24.17 -12.25
CA SER A 182 -3.52 24.23 -11.98
C SER A 182 -3.87 24.32 -10.49
N GLY A 183 -2.87 24.28 -9.58
CA GLY A 183 -3.09 24.25 -8.13
C GLY A 183 -3.64 22.93 -7.60
N GLN A 184 -3.60 21.87 -8.40
CA GLN A 184 -4.10 20.54 -8.02
C GLN A 184 -3.01 19.62 -7.44
N LEU A 185 -1.76 20.07 -7.41
CA LEU A 185 -0.68 19.33 -6.74
C LEU A 185 -0.40 19.99 -5.39
N TYR A 186 -0.51 19.22 -4.30
CA TYR A 186 -0.20 19.73 -2.97
C TYR A 186 0.64 18.73 -2.17
N ARG A 187 1.40 19.25 -1.22
CA ARG A 187 2.15 18.45 -0.26
C ARG A 187 1.31 18.27 0.99
N GLY A 188 1.15 17.04 1.43
CA GLY A 188 0.40 16.68 2.63
C GLY A 188 0.95 15.43 3.26
N ALA A 189 0.22 14.89 4.22
CA ALA A 189 0.52 13.60 4.85
C ALA A 189 -0.77 12.86 5.14
N LYS A 190 -0.78 11.55 4.90
CA LYS A 190 -1.81 10.62 5.36
C LYS A 190 -1.20 9.23 5.55
N PRO A 191 -1.84 8.35 6.32
CA PRO A 191 -1.40 6.96 6.41
C PRO A 191 -1.45 6.27 5.04
N VAL A 192 -0.36 5.64 4.67
CA VAL A 192 -0.26 4.84 3.44
C VAL A 192 0.36 3.49 3.77
N MET A 193 0.09 2.48 2.96
CA MET A 193 0.77 1.19 3.06
C MET A 193 2.27 1.40 2.82
N TRP A 194 3.08 0.95 3.75
CA TRP A 194 4.52 1.19 3.79
C TRP A 194 5.29 -0.09 4.08
N SER A 195 6.32 -0.37 3.30
CA SER A 195 7.26 -1.45 3.59
C SER A 195 8.47 -0.92 4.37
N PRO A 196 8.68 -1.35 5.63
CA PRO A 196 9.87 -0.99 6.38
C PRO A 196 11.17 -1.60 5.82
N VAL A 197 11.07 -2.65 5.02
CA VAL A 197 12.23 -3.32 4.41
C VAL A 197 12.70 -2.62 3.16
N GLU A 198 11.78 -2.27 2.27
CA GLU A 198 12.06 -1.51 1.04
C GLU A 198 12.13 0.01 1.30
N LYS A 199 11.63 0.46 2.46
CA LYS A 199 11.53 1.87 2.87
C LYS A 199 10.78 2.73 1.84
N THR A 200 9.64 2.22 1.39
CA THR A 200 8.78 2.88 0.40
C THR A 200 7.30 2.62 0.64
N ALA A 201 6.46 3.52 0.14
CA ALA A 201 5.04 3.29 0.03
C ALA A 201 4.75 2.21 -1.02
N LEU A 202 3.66 1.46 -0.83
CA LEU A 202 3.19 0.42 -1.72
C LEU A 202 1.79 0.76 -2.20
N ALA A 203 1.53 0.54 -3.50
CA ALA A 203 0.18 0.55 -4.04
C ALA A 203 -0.54 -0.76 -3.67
N ASP A 204 -1.89 -0.76 -3.69
CA ASP A 204 -2.70 -1.94 -3.37
C ASP A 204 -2.32 -3.18 -4.21
N ALA A 205 -1.95 -2.97 -5.48
CA ALA A 205 -1.51 -4.04 -6.38
C ALA A 205 -0.15 -4.66 -6.00
N GLU A 206 0.59 -4.03 -5.10
CA GLU A 206 1.92 -4.46 -4.64
C GLU A 206 1.86 -5.13 -3.26
N VAL A 207 0.65 -5.31 -2.73
CA VAL A 207 0.39 -5.93 -1.43
C VAL A 207 -0.28 -7.28 -1.64
N GLU A 208 0.24 -8.28 -0.97
CA GLU A 208 -0.33 -9.63 -0.88
C GLU A 208 -0.77 -9.89 0.56
N TYR A 209 -1.84 -10.63 0.73
CA TYR A 209 -2.35 -10.97 2.06
C TYR A 209 -1.97 -12.39 2.42
N GLU A 210 -1.37 -12.56 3.60
CA GLU A 210 -0.98 -13.86 4.14
C GLU A 210 -1.65 -14.08 5.50
N ASP A 211 -2.07 -15.33 5.76
CA ASP A 211 -2.60 -15.70 7.08
C ASP A 211 -1.44 -15.82 8.07
N ILE A 212 -1.50 -15.00 9.11
CA ILE A 212 -0.48 -14.98 10.17
C ILE A 212 -1.12 -15.11 11.54
N THR A 213 -0.26 -15.38 12.52
CA THR A 213 -0.62 -15.29 13.94
C THR A 213 0.08 -14.09 14.55
N SER A 214 -0.69 -13.19 15.17
CA SER A 214 -0.19 -11.96 15.80
C SER A 214 -0.39 -11.97 17.32
N THR A 215 0.38 -11.14 17.98
CA THR A 215 0.12 -10.78 19.39
C THR A 215 -1.12 -9.91 19.46
N GLN A 216 -2.02 -10.25 20.39
CA GLN A 216 -3.14 -9.39 20.80
C GLN A 216 -2.96 -8.98 22.25
N ILE A 217 -3.36 -7.74 22.57
CA ILE A 217 -3.27 -7.19 23.92
C ILE A 217 -4.53 -6.44 24.30
N ASP A 218 -4.84 -6.48 25.60
CA ASP A 218 -5.83 -5.61 26.24
C ASP A 218 -5.10 -4.61 27.13
N VAL A 219 -5.35 -3.31 26.93
CA VAL A 219 -4.66 -2.23 27.62
C VAL A 219 -5.66 -1.30 28.31
N ALA A 220 -5.37 -0.95 29.56
CA ALA A 220 -6.15 -0.06 30.39
C ALA A 220 -5.66 1.39 30.27
N PHE A 221 -6.57 2.31 29.94
CA PHE A 221 -6.35 3.75 29.92
C PHE A 221 -7.19 4.38 31.04
N GLU A 222 -6.56 4.97 32.06
CA GLU A 222 -7.28 5.58 33.18
C GLU A 222 -8.02 6.84 32.72
N ILE A 223 -9.31 6.92 33.03
CA ILE A 223 -10.16 8.09 32.78
C ILE A 223 -9.93 9.09 33.93
N VAL A 224 -9.43 10.27 33.58
CA VAL A 224 -9.06 11.32 34.52
C VAL A 224 -10.08 12.43 34.63
N GLU A 225 -10.87 12.63 33.56
CA GLU A 225 -11.98 13.58 33.53
C GLU A 225 -13.17 12.94 32.82
N SER A 226 -14.38 13.16 33.33
CA SER A 226 -15.62 12.69 32.74
C SER A 226 -16.81 13.48 33.26
N PRO A 227 -17.86 13.71 32.43
CA PRO A 227 -19.14 14.22 32.91
C PRO A 227 -19.88 13.20 33.80
N ILE A 228 -19.46 11.93 33.79
CA ILE A 228 -20.00 10.83 34.58
C ILE A 228 -19.04 10.56 35.75
N PRO A 229 -19.42 10.91 37.00
CA PRO A 229 -18.51 10.82 38.15
C PRO A 229 -17.97 9.40 38.42
N GLU A 230 -18.76 8.37 38.12
CA GLU A 230 -18.42 6.96 38.32
C GLU A 230 -17.25 6.51 37.43
N LEU A 231 -17.03 7.19 36.30
CA LEU A 231 -15.95 6.88 35.37
C LEU A 231 -14.60 7.48 35.78
N ILE A 232 -14.57 8.49 36.67
CA ILE A 232 -13.31 9.09 37.10
C ILE A 232 -12.50 8.09 37.92
N GLY A 233 -11.26 7.82 37.51
CA GLY A 233 -10.40 6.78 38.08
C GLY A 233 -10.69 5.36 37.56
N ALA A 234 -11.72 5.18 36.74
CA ALA A 234 -11.95 3.94 36.01
C ALA A 234 -11.05 3.83 34.78
N HIS A 235 -11.03 2.70 34.12
CA HIS A 235 -10.16 2.42 33.01
C HIS A 235 -10.96 2.08 31.74
N ALA A 236 -10.79 2.85 30.69
CA ALA A 236 -11.21 2.48 29.36
C ALA A 236 -10.31 1.34 28.86
N VAL A 237 -10.91 0.19 28.51
CA VAL A 237 -10.16 -0.97 28.03
C VAL A 237 -10.16 -0.98 26.51
N ILE A 238 -8.99 -0.95 25.90
CA ILE A 238 -8.83 -1.15 24.46
C ILE A 238 -8.22 -2.51 24.17
N TRP A 239 -8.53 -3.05 23.00
CA TRP A 239 -7.93 -4.26 22.46
C TRP A 239 -7.28 -3.96 21.13
N THR A 240 -6.08 -4.53 20.91
CA THR A 240 -5.38 -4.37 19.64
C THR A 240 -4.54 -5.60 19.29
N THR A 241 -4.40 -5.86 17.98
CA THR A 241 -3.49 -6.87 17.41
C THR A 241 -2.18 -6.24 16.90
N THR A 242 -2.04 -4.93 17.08
CA THR A 242 -0.86 -4.14 16.70
C THR A 242 -0.29 -3.39 17.90
N PRO A 243 0.33 -4.09 18.88
CA PRO A 243 0.81 -3.48 20.11
C PRO A 243 1.72 -2.27 19.92
N TRP A 244 2.44 -2.25 18.80
CA TRP A 244 3.37 -1.18 18.44
C TRP A 244 2.70 0.16 18.09
N THR A 245 1.37 0.23 17.98
CA THR A 245 0.68 1.52 17.79
C THR A 245 0.33 2.20 19.11
N ILE A 246 0.40 1.49 20.26
CA ILE A 246 0.18 2.08 21.58
C ILE A 246 1.16 3.22 21.90
N PRO A 247 2.48 3.11 21.60
CA PRO A 247 3.43 4.22 21.84
C PRO A 247 3.12 5.52 21.10
N VAL A 248 2.22 5.50 20.13
CA VAL A 248 1.81 6.69 19.35
C VAL A 248 0.31 6.97 19.47
N ASN A 249 -0.37 6.36 20.45
CA ASN A 249 -1.77 6.64 20.76
C ASN A 249 -2.00 8.11 21.11
N GLN A 250 -3.07 8.71 20.57
CA GLN A 250 -3.42 10.11 20.83
C GLN A 250 -4.85 10.32 21.32
N ALA A 251 -5.76 9.36 21.11
CA ALA A 251 -7.15 9.41 21.54
C ALA A 251 -7.71 7.99 21.72
N LEU A 252 -8.93 7.89 22.20
CA LEU A 252 -9.73 6.67 22.21
C LEU A 252 -11.04 6.94 21.46
N ALA A 253 -11.55 5.98 20.68
CA ALA A 253 -12.84 6.10 20.02
C ALA A 253 -13.89 5.22 20.68
N TYR A 254 -15.12 5.73 20.76
CA TYR A 254 -16.32 4.99 21.19
C TYR A 254 -17.41 5.05 20.12
N GLY A 255 -18.24 4.02 20.03
CA GLY A 255 -19.45 4.03 19.19
C GLY A 255 -20.59 4.80 19.89
N PRO A 256 -21.10 5.92 19.34
CA PRO A 256 -22.14 6.72 20.00
C PRO A 256 -23.40 5.93 20.35
N GLU A 257 -23.78 4.96 19.52
CA GLU A 257 -24.97 4.11 19.69
C GLU A 257 -24.67 2.77 20.36
N VAL A 258 -23.43 2.53 20.78
CA VAL A 258 -23.02 1.33 21.53
C VAL A 258 -23.34 1.52 23.00
N GLU A 259 -23.92 0.50 23.65
CA GLU A 259 -24.13 0.48 25.10
C GLU A 259 -22.86 0.06 25.82
N TYR A 260 -22.43 0.82 26.83
CA TYR A 260 -21.24 0.57 27.65
C TYR A 260 -21.62 0.27 29.08
N VAL A 261 -20.78 -0.52 29.73
CA VAL A 261 -20.89 -0.83 31.19
C VAL A 261 -19.58 -0.55 31.89
N LEU A 262 -19.67 -0.03 33.10
CA LEU A 262 -18.56 0.07 34.03
C LEU A 262 -18.68 -1.06 35.03
N ILE A 263 -17.70 -1.94 35.07
CA ILE A 263 -17.66 -3.10 35.93
C ILE A 263 -16.42 -3.10 36.82
N GLU A 264 -16.51 -3.75 37.97
CA GLU A 264 -15.36 -4.19 38.77
C GLU A 264 -15.27 -5.71 38.67
N ALA A 265 -14.13 -6.21 38.18
CA ALA A 265 -13.93 -7.64 37.95
C ALA A 265 -13.70 -8.40 39.25
N GLY A 266 -14.42 -9.49 39.44
CA GLY A 266 -14.27 -10.41 40.57
C GLY A 266 -13.56 -11.70 40.20
N TRP A 267 -12.61 -12.12 41.02
CA TRP A 267 -11.81 -13.34 40.82
C TRP A 267 -12.24 -14.43 41.79
N GLY A 268 -12.46 -15.63 41.28
CA GLY A 268 -12.68 -16.81 42.13
C GLY A 268 -11.41 -17.17 42.92
N LYS A 269 -11.56 -17.85 44.05
CA LYS A 269 -10.52 -18.13 45.07
C LYS A 269 -9.29 -18.96 44.65
N THR A 270 -9.01 -19.18 43.37
CA THR A 270 -7.92 -20.03 42.90
C THR A 270 -6.98 -19.27 41.96
N LEU A 271 -6.17 -18.38 42.55
CA LEU A 271 -5.06 -17.68 41.87
C LEU A 271 -3.70 -18.34 42.08
N SER A 272 -3.63 -19.67 42.36
CA SER A 272 -2.35 -20.31 42.66
C SER A 272 -1.70 -21.10 41.53
N ASP A 273 -2.24 -21.15 40.32
CA ASP A 273 -1.74 -22.13 39.33
C ASP A 273 -1.75 -21.68 37.85
N THR A 274 -1.52 -20.43 37.54
CA THR A 274 -1.22 -20.04 36.15
C THR A 274 0.03 -19.20 36.09
N SER A 275 0.95 -19.65 35.29
CA SER A 275 2.29 -19.14 34.97
C SER A 275 2.31 -17.79 34.25
N PHE A 276 1.32 -16.94 34.39
CA PHE A 276 1.31 -15.52 34.06
C PHE A 276 0.48 -14.76 35.10
N GLU A 277 1.12 -13.83 35.78
CA GLU A 277 0.54 -13.00 36.83
C GLU A 277 -0.46 -11.94 36.29
N ASN A 278 -1.25 -12.26 35.28
CA ASN A 278 -2.22 -11.35 34.66
C ASN A 278 -3.31 -10.86 35.66
N GLY A 279 -3.58 -11.61 36.71
CA GLY A 279 -4.58 -11.24 37.70
C GLY A 279 -4.21 -10.02 38.55
N ALA A 280 -2.93 -9.69 38.71
CA ALA A 280 -2.51 -8.60 39.58
C ALA A 280 -2.84 -7.20 39.03
N ASN A 281 -2.77 -7.04 37.70
CA ASN A 281 -3.01 -5.74 37.05
C ASN A 281 -4.50 -5.42 36.84
N VAL A 282 -5.38 -6.41 36.93
CA VAL A 282 -6.84 -6.23 36.80
C VAL A 282 -7.53 -6.10 38.15
N ALA A 283 -6.95 -6.67 39.20
CA ALA A 283 -7.52 -6.64 40.56
C ALA A 283 -7.78 -5.20 41.01
N ASN A 284 -9.00 -4.96 41.51
CA ASN A 284 -9.46 -3.66 41.99
C ASN A 284 -9.59 -2.53 40.95
N LYS A 285 -9.50 -2.84 39.64
CA LYS A 285 -9.77 -1.86 38.58
C LYS A 285 -11.25 -1.90 38.19
N LYS A 286 -11.82 -0.72 38.01
CA LYS A 286 -13.11 -0.57 37.34
C LYS A 286 -12.85 -0.45 35.83
N LEU A 287 -13.49 -1.28 35.04
CA LEU A 287 -13.26 -1.42 33.59
C LEU A 287 -14.48 -0.93 32.82
N LEU A 288 -14.29 0.01 31.90
CA LEU A 288 -15.29 0.47 30.94
C LEU A 288 -15.14 -0.33 29.64
N ILE A 289 -16.20 -1.03 29.24
CA ILE A 289 -16.26 -1.86 28.03
C ILE A 289 -17.67 -1.82 27.42
N ALA A 290 -17.83 -2.22 26.16
CA ALA A 290 -19.15 -2.39 25.57
C ALA A 290 -19.90 -3.55 26.27
N ALA A 291 -21.17 -3.32 26.62
CA ALA A 291 -22.01 -4.29 27.33
C ALA A 291 -22.12 -5.61 26.57
N GLN A 292 -22.25 -5.55 25.26
CA GLN A 292 -22.37 -6.71 24.37
C GLN A 292 -21.10 -7.59 24.36
N LEU A 293 -19.93 -7.02 24.66
CA LEU A 293 -18.64 -7.70 24.66
C LEU A 293 -18.20 -8.20 26.03
N LEU A 294 -19.00 -7.98 27.08
CA LEU A 294 -18.66 -8.33 28.45
C LEU A 294 -18.26 -9.80 28.63
N GLU A 295 -18.99 -10.75 28.04
CA GLU A 295 -18.67 -12.17 28.12
C GLU A 295 -17.34 -12.51 27.43
N ALA A 296 -17.10 -11.98 26.23
CA ALA A 296 -15.86 -12.19 25.49
C ALA A 296 -14.64 -11.61 26.22
N VAL A 297 -14.79 -10.41 26.76
CA VAL A 297 -13.76 -9.73 27.56
C VAL A 297 -13.50 -10.49 28.86
N SER A 298 -14.55 -10.94 29.58
CA SER A 298 -14.39 -11.72 30.81
C SER A 298 -13.59 -12.99 30.61
N LYS A 299 -13.85 -13.71 29.51
CA LYS A 299 -13.11 -14.91 29.12
C LYS A 299 -11.64 -14.60 28.80
N ARG A 300 -11.38 -13.52 28.05
CA ARG A 300 -10.02 -13.12 27.64
C ARG A 300 -9.20 -12.61 28.83
N LEU A 301 -9.81 -11.82 29.72
CA LEU A 301 -9.16 -11.33 30.93
C LEU A 301 -9.16 -12.33 32.08
N GLY A 302 -9.99 -13.39 32.03
CA GLY A 302 -10.02 -14.48 33.01
C GLY A 302 -10.82 -14.19 34.29
N PHE A 303 -11.68 -13.18 34.35
CA PHE A 303 -12.53 -12.97 35.53
C PHE A 303 -13.85 -13.78 35.45
N THR A 304 -14.37 -14.22 36.60
CA THR A 304 -15.52 -15.13 36.68
C THR A 304 -16.79 -14.49 37.23
N SER A 305 -16.69 -13.31 37.79
CA SER A 305 -17.80 -12.50 38.29
C SER A 305 -17.51 -11.03 38.11
N HIS A 306 -18.52 -10.19 38.19
CA HIS A 306 -18.37 -8.74 38.14
C HIS A 306 -19.48 -8.05 38.94
N ALA A 307 -19.20 -6.83 39.36
CA ALA A 307 -20.19 -5.88 39.85
C ALA A 307 -20.31 -4.73 38.87
N GLU A 308 -21.52 -4.35 38.49
CA GLU A 308 -21.80 -3.23 37.61
C GLU A 308 -21.99 -1.96 38.42
N PHE A 309 -21.34 -0.87 38.00
CA PHE A 309 -21.39 0.44 38.68
C PHE A 309 -22.09 1.51 37.85
N TRP A 310 -22.06 1.38 36.53
CA TRP A 310 -22.70 2.30 35.60
C TRP A 310 -23.00 1.60 34.29
N ARG A 311 -24.06 2.06 33.61
CA ARG A 311 -24.46 1.63 32.28
C ARG A 311 -25.05 2.82 31.54
N GLY A 312 -24.67 3.00 30.27
CA GLY A 312 -25.18 4.07 29.42
C GLY A 312 -24.77 3.92 27.97
N MET A 313 -25.20 4.85 27.14
CA MET A 313 -24.85 4.88 25.71
C MET A 313 -23.46 5.51 25.51
N GLY A 314 -22.82 5.18 24.40
CA GLY A 314 -21.53 5.79 24.04
C GLY A 314 -21.60 7.31 23.95
N SER A 315 -22.70 7.87 23.48
CA SER A 315 -22.92 9.32 23.46
C SER A 315 -22.76 10.00 24.84
N ASP A 316 -23.01 9.28 25.95
CA ASP A 316 -22.84 9.79 27.30
C ASP A 316 -21.36 9.98 27.68
N LEU A 317 -20.43 9.30 26.96
CA LEU A 317 -18.98 9.39 27.17
C LEU A 317 -18.36 10.68 26.63
N ALA A 318 -19.13 11.48 25.91
CA ALA A 318 -18.66 12.74 25.30
C ALA A 318 -18.06 13.67 26.37
N GLY A 319 -16.84 14.20 26.07
CA GLY A 319 -16.11 15.05 27.01
C GLY A 319 -15.28 14.29 28.06
N SER A 320 -15.28 12.95 28.04
CA SER A 320 -14.37 12.18 28.88
C SER A 320 -12.94 12.22 28.32
N ILE A 321 -11.98 12.23 29.25
CA ILE A 321 -10.54 12.27 28.93
C ILE A 321 -9.84 11.16 29.70
N ALA A 322 -9.07 10.36 28.99
CA ALA A 322 -8.16 9.37 29.57
C ALA A 322 -6.71 9.90 29.57
N ARG A 323 -5.83 9.20 30.28
CA ARG A 323 -4.39 9.42 30.22
C ARG A 323 -3.68 8.21 29.63
N HIS A 324 -2.59 8.48 28.93
CA HIS A 324 -1.76 7.43 28.35
C HIS A 324 -1.13 6.57 29.45
N PRO A 325 -1.03 5.22 29.29
CA PRO A 325 -0.39 4.36 30.29
C PRO A 325 1.03 4.82 30.71
N MET A 326 1.79 5.33 29.75
CA MET A 326 3.15 5.81 29.96
C MET A 326 3.22 7.33 30.24
N HIS A 327 2.17 7.94 30.78
CA HIS A 327 2.06 9.41 31.01
C HIS A 327 3.19 9.98 31.85
N GLU A 328 3.79 9.19 32.73
CA GLU A 328 4.92 9.60 33.59
C GLU A 328 6.19 9.94 32.81
N LEU A 329 6.32 9.48 31.54
CA LEU A 329 7.41 9.86 30.65
C LEU A 329 7.36 11.34 30.24
N GLY A 330 6.24 12.03 30.53
CA GLY A 330 6.07 13.45 30.19
C GLY A 330 5.90 13.71 28.69
N GLY A 331 6.01 14.97 28.29
CA GLY A 331 5.96 15.38 26.89
C GLY A 331 4.73 14.88 26.13
N PHE A 332 4.92 14.13 25.05
CA PHE A 332 3.84 13.54 24.28
C PHE A 332 2.92 12.66 25.11
N PHE A 333 3.47 11.86 26.02
CA PHE A 333 2.72 10.89 26.82
C PHE A 333 1.87 11.53 27.92
N ALA A 334 2.24 12.72 28.37
CA ALA A 334 1.44 13.48 29.37
C ALA A 334 0.25 14.23 28.77
N LYS A 335 0.14 14.32 27.43
CA LYS A 335 -1.01 14.97 26.79
C LYS A 335 -2.30 14.20 27.07
N PRO A 336 -3.45 14.89 27.18
CA PRO A 336 -4.76 14.25 27.32
C PRO A 336 -5.06 13.27 26.17
N ARG A 337 -5.83 12.23 26.47
CA ARG A 337 -6.36 11.26 25.50
C ARG A 337 -7.89 11.39 25.49
N PRO A 338 -8.46 12.28 24.65
CA PRO A 338 -9.91 12.45 24.60
C PRO A 338 -10.60 11.17 24.11
N LEU A 339 -11.80 10.92 24.63
CA LEU A 339 -12.71 9.91 24.08
C LEU A 339 -13.54 10.59 22.98
N LEU A 340 -13.47 10.07 21.75
CA LEU A 340 -14.06 10.65 20.55
C LEU A 340 -15.16 9.76 19.97
N PRO A 341 -16.25 10.32 19.42
CA PRO A 341 -17.28 9.53 18.73
C PRO A 341 -16.76 9.01 17.40
N GLY A 342 -16.84 7.70 17.15
CA GLY A 342 -16.44 7.06 15.90
C GLY A 342 -17.48 6.07 15.41
N ASP A 343 -18.09 6.34 14.25
CA ASP A 343 -19.15 5.50 13.66
C ASP A 343 -18.62 4.13 13.20
N PHE A 344 -17.30 4.01 13.00
CA PHE A 344 -16.62 2.76 12.66
C PHE A 344 -16.43 1.79 13.84
N VAL A 345 -16.71 2.21 15.05
CA VAL A 345 -16.57 1.36 16.25
C VAL A 345 -17.65 0.29 16.23
N THR A 346 -17.24 -0.98 16.17
CA THR A 346 -18.14 -2.14 16.16
C THR A 346 -18.03 -2.93 17.45
N THR A 347 -18.99 -3.86 17.65
CA THR A 347 -19.02 -4.80 18.77
C THR A 347 -18.83 -6.26 18.32
N ASP A 348 -18.21 -6.48 17.15
CA ASP A 348 -17.94 -7.82 16.62
C ASP A 348 -16.74 -8.47 17.31
N ALA A 349 -15.79 -7.65 17.78
CA ALA A 349 -14.59 -8.09 18.48
C ALA A 349 -14.06 -6.97 19.41
N GLY A 350 -13.06 -7.30 20.23
CA GLY A 350 -12.37 -6.33 21.05
C GLY A 350 -13.08 -6.00 22.36
N THR A 351 -13.25 -4.72 22.65
CA THR A 351 -13.84 -4.17 23.88
C THR A 351 -14.92 -3.13 23.64
N GLY A 352 -15.16 -2.76 22.38
CA GLY A 352 -16.04 -1.65 22.00
C GLY A 352 -15.42 -0.26 22.16
N LEU A 353 -14.16 -0.19 22.58
CA LEU A 353 -13.35 1.02 22.57
C LEU A 353 -12.11 0.78 21.70
N VAL A 354 -11.78 1.75 20.86
CA VAL A 354 -10.65 1.67 19.93
C VAL A 354 -9.62 2.73 20.27
N HIS A 355 -8.34 2.33 20.38
CA HIS A 355 -7.28 3.31 20.52
C HIS A 355 -6.99 3.97 19.18
N MET A 356 -6.68 5.26 19.18
CA MET A 356 -6.47 6.03 17.97
C MET A 356 -5.00 6.42 17.83
N ALA A 357 -4.40 6.02 16.71
CA ALA A 357 -3.03 6.35 16.32
C ALA A 357 -3.03 6.94 14.89
N PRO A 358 -3.25 8.25 14.71
CA PRO A 358 -3.49 8.89 13.41
C PRO A 358 -2.35 8.71 12.40
N ASP A 359 -1.18 8.29 12.85
CA ASP A 359 -0.06 7.93 11.97
C ASP A 359 -0.23 6.56 11.30
N HIS A 360 -1.11 5.68 11.81
CA HIS A 360 -1.10 4.25 11.49
C HIS A 360 -2.48 3.65 11.18
N GLY A 361 -3.52 4.46 11.06
CA GLY A 361 -4.86 4.06 10.66
C GLY A 361 -5.56 5.16 9.87
N GLU A 362 -6.31 4.80 8.85
CA GLU A 362 -7.02 5.78 8.02
C GLU A 362 -8.21 6.37 8.79
N ASP A 363 -9.03 5.54 9.44
CA ASP A 363 -10.12 5.99 10.31
C ASP A 363 -9.59 6.82 11.47
N ASP A 364 -8.47 6.39 12.08
CA ASP A 364 -7.77 7.12 13.13
C ASP A 364 -7.36 8.51 12.68
N PHE A 365 -6.80 8.60 11.46
CA PHE A 365 -6.33 9.85 10.88
C PHE A 365 -7.50 10.83 10.66
N PHE A 366 -8.59 10.38 10.03
CA PHE A 366 -9.70 11.27 9.73
C PHE A 366 -10.43 11.71 11.00
N LEU A 367 -10.70 10.80 11.95
CA LEU A 367 -11.32 11.16 13.21
C LEU A 367 -10.46 12.13 14.02
N CYS A 368 -9.18 11.83 14.18
CA CYS A 368 -8.25 12.70 14.91
C CYS A 368 -8.13 14.08 14.25
N LYS A 369 -8.01 14.14 12.92
CA LYS A 369 -7.94 15.39 12.16
C LYS A 369 -9.21 16.25 12.33
N ALA A 370 -10.38 15.64 12.32
CA ALA A 370 -11.65 16.34 12.57
C ALA A 370 -11.70 17.00 13.97
N HIS A 371 -10.91 16.48 14.92
CA HIS A 371 -10.77 17.00 16.28
C HIS A 371 -9.47 17.78 16.52
N GLY A 372 -8.74 18.16 15.46
CA GLY A 372 -7.51 18.98 15.54
C GLY A 372 -6.31 18.23 16.14
N ILE A 373 -6.30 16.89 16.07
CA ILE A 373 -5.19 16.04 16.52
C ILE A 373 -4.39 15.62 15.29
N GLU A 374 -3.15 16.11 15.21
CA GLU A 374 -2.25 15.89 14.07
C GLU A 374 -1.34 14.66 14.28
N PRO A 375 -0.90 13.99 13.20
CA PRO A 375 0.11 12.93 13.25
C PRO A 375 1.43 13.40 13.90
N VAL A 376 2.16 12.48 14.53
CA VAL A 376 3.42 12.77 15.23
C VAL A 376 4.67 12.26 14.54
N PHE A 377 4.51 11.46 13.46
CA PHE A 377 5.60 10.90 12.66
C PHE A 377 6.69 10.19 13.49
N ALA A 378 6.26 9.41 14.48
CA ALA A 378 7.17 8.76 15.41
C ALA A 378 7.89 7.54 14.84
N VAL A 379 7.27 6.83 13.88
CA VAL A 379 7.86 5.65 13.24
C VAL A 379 8.55 6.03 11.94
N GLU A 380 9.85 5.73 11.85
CA GLU A 380 10.69 6.01 10.70
C GLU A 380 10.49 5.02 9.54
N GLY A 381 11.14 5.28 8.41
CA GLY A 381 11.00 4.47 7.20
C GLY A 381 11.41 3.01 7.35
N ASP A 382 12.31 2.67 8.28
CA ASP A 382 12.75 1.31 8.60
C ASP A 382 11.89 0.61 9.67
N GLY A 383 10.80 1.27 10.08
CA GLY A 383 9.86 0.75 11.07
C GLY A 383 10.35 0.86 12.51
N LYS A 384 11.34 1.69 12.81
CA LYS A 384 11.74 2.00 14.18
C LYS A 384 11.12 3.31 14.64
N TYR A 385 10.93 3.44 15.94
CA TYR A 385 10.64 4.77 16.50
C TYR A 385 11.88 5.65 16.37
N ARG A 386 11.66 6.95 16.11
CA ARG A 386 12.74 7.94 16.10
C ARG A 386 13.59 7.80 17.37
N ALA A 387 14.90 8.03 17.24
CA ALA A 387 15.83 7.89 18.36
C ALA A 387 15.51 8.83 19.55
N ASP A 388 14.87 9.97 19.29
CA ASP A 388 14.41 10.93 20.30
C ASP A 388 13.02 10.63 20.88
N TRP A 389 12.35 9.57 20.44
CA TRP A 389 11.05 9.17 20.98
C TRP A 389 11.21 8.61 22.39
N ALA A 390 10.56 9.22 23.36
CA ALA A 390 10.81 8.95 24.77
C ALA A 390 10.51 7.50 25.21
N TRP A 391 9.65 6.79 24.47
CA TRP A 391 9.37 5.37 24.70
C TRP A 391 9.81 4.54 23.51
N LEU A 392 10.75 3.61 23.73
CA LEU A 392 11.26 2.67 22.74
C LEU A 392 12.05 3.30 21.58
N GLY A 393 12.45 4.57 21.69
CA GLY A 393 13.20 5.26 20.65
C GLY A 393 14.48 4.54 20.25
N GLY A 394 14.70 4.38 18.92
CA GLY A 394 15.88 3.71 18.36
C GLY A 394 15.95 2.20 18.56
N GLN A 395 14.97 1.58 19.27
CA GLN A 395 14.93 0.14 19.51
C GLN A 395 14.47 -0.65 18.26
N GLY A 396 14.05 -1.90 18.44
CA GLY A 396 13.70 -2.81 17.35
C GLY A 396 12.60 -2.30 16.41
N SER A 397 12.54 -2.86 15.19
CA SER A 397 11.50 -2.51 14.23
C SER A 397 10.13 -3.08 14.62
N VAL A 398 9.07 -2.34 14.35
CA VAL A 398 7.66 -2.70 14.66
C VAL A 398 7.18 -3.96 13.93
N ILE A 399 7.83 -4.35 12.83
CA ILE A 399 7.54 -5.62 12.13
C ILE A 399 8.27 -6.83 12.73
N ASN A 400 9.16 -6.62 13.71
CA ASN A 400 9.88 -7.71 14.36
C ASN A 400 8.96 -8.40 15.37
N ALA A 401 8.70 -9.69 15.18
CA ALA A 401 7.83 -10.48 16.04
C ALA A 401 8.26 -10.48 17.52
N LYS A 402 9.57 -10.45 17.81
CA LYS A 402 10.08 -10.38 19.19
C LYS A 402 9.81 -9.03 19.85
N PHE A 403 9.76 -7.96 19.06
CA PHE A 403 9.49 -6.60 19.56
C PHE A 403 8.04 -6.42 20.00
N THR A 404 7.13 -7.13 19.31
CA THR A 404 5.68 -7.09 19.56
C THR A 404 5.15 -8.32 20.31
N ALA A 405 6.03 -9.22 20.77
CA ALA A 405 5.64 -10.42 21.50
C ALA A 405 5.04 -10.10 22.88
N PRO A 406 4.28 -11.03 23.51
CA PRO A 406 3.79 -10.85 24.88
C PRO A 406 4.88 -10.63 25.92
N ASP A 407 6.08 -11.16 25.69
CA ASP A 407 7.29 -10.95 26.49
C ASP A 407 8.24 -9.91 25.89
N GLY A 408 7.79 -9.20 24.84
CA GLY A 408 8.55 -8.14 24.18
C GLY A 408 8.51 -6.82 24.97
N PRO A 409 9.37 -5.85 24.60
CA PRO A 409 9.55 -4.62 25.37
C PRO A 409 8.26 -3.81 25.53
N ILE A 410 7.37 -3.76 24.53
CA ILE A 410 6.11 -3.02 24.61
C ILE A 410 5.21 -3.60 25.72
N CYS A 411 5.02 -4.92 25.71
CA CYS A 411 4.18 -5.59 26.70
C CYS A 411 4.80 -5.56 28.09
N THR A 412 6.12 -5.69 28.19
CA THR A 412 6.86 -5.60 29.45
C THR A 412 6.67 -4.23 30.10
N ASP A 413 6.90 -3.15 29.35
CA ASP A 413 6.76 -1.80 29.87
C ASP A 413 5.30 -1.47 30.25
N LEU A 414 4.32 -1.92 29.44
CA LEU A 414 2.89 -1.77 29.78
C LEU A 414 2.50 -2.58 31.02
N HIS A 415 3.12 -3.73 31.24
CA HIS A 415 2.91 -4.54 32.46
C HIS A 415 3.49 -3.81 33.68
N GLU A 416 4.69 -3.27 33.59
CA GLU A 416 5.33 -2.48 34.67
C GLU A 416 4.50 -1.23 34.99
N ALA A 417 3.91 -0.59 33.98
CA ALA A 417 2.98 0.52 34.15
C ALA A 417 1.60 0.09 34.68
N SER A 418 1.40 -1.20 35.00
CA SER A 418 0.12 -1.78 35.43
C SER A 418 -1.05 -1.54 34.48
N ALA A 419 -0.77 -1.36 33.19
CA ALA A 419 -1.74 -1.07 32.15
C ALA A 419 -2.06 -2.28 31.25
N LEU A 420 -1.16 -3.26 31.15
CA LEU A 420 -1.41 -4.49 30.41
C LEU A 420 -2.34 -5.40 31.20
N LEU A 421 -3.54 -5.67 30.66
CA LEU A 421 -4.54 -6.54 31.29
C LEU A 421 -4.45 -7.98 30.81
N ALA A 422 -4.18 -8.18 29.52
CA ALA A 422 -3.94 -9.48 28.92
C ALA A 422 -3.03 -9.35 27.70
N ALA A 423 -2.29 -10.41 27.38
CA ALA A 423 -1.50 -10.55 26.16
C ALA A 423 -1.45 -12.02 25.74
N SER A 424 -1.63 -12.30 24.46
CA SER A 424 -1.45 -13.64 23.88
C SER A 424 -0.94 -13.56 22.44
N ALA A 425 -0.24 -14.59 21.98
CA ALA A 425 0.32 -14.65 20.62
C ALA A 425 -0.42 -15.71 19.79
N ASP A 426 -1.75 -15.65 19.74
CA ASP A 426 -2.61 -16.66 19.16
C ASP A 426 -3.68 -16.12 18.20
N PHE A 427 -3.70 -14.80 17.94
CA PHE A 427 -4.69 -14.19 17.08
C PHE A 427 -4.37 -14.43 15.60
N LYS A 428 -5.21 -15.21 14.95
CA LYS A 428 -5.08 -15.57 13.53
C LYS A 428 -5.87 -14.62 12.67
N HIS A 429 -5.21 -14.02 11.69
CA HIS A 429 -5.85 -13.12 10.74
C HIS A 429 -5.04 -12.99 9.45
N SER A 430 -5.68 -12.46 8.40
CA SER A 430 -5.02 -12.09 7.17
C SER A 430 -4.29 -10.75 7.35
N TYR A 431 -3.03 -10.66 6.92
CA TYR A 431 -2.18 -9.48 7.13
C TYR A 431 -1.44 -9.08 5.85
N PRO A 432 -1.32 -7.77 5.54
CA PRO A 432 -0.66 -7.31 4.33
C PRO A 432 0.86 -7.51 4.37
N HIS A 433 1.41 -8.03 3.26
CA HIS A 433 2.83 -8.22 3.03
C HIS A 433 3.26 -7.59 1.71
N SER A 434 4.48 -7.09 1.64
CA SER A 434 5.05 -6.64 0.37
C SER A 434 5.21 -7.82 -0.59
N TRP A 435 4.74 -7.65 -1.81
CA TRP A 435 4.84 -8.67 -2.86
C TRP A 435 6.30 -9.03 -3.21
N ARG A 436 7.25 -8.13 -2.91
CA ARG A 436 8.68 -8.28 -3.21
C ARG A 436 9.46 -8.95 -2.09
N SER A 437 9.52 -8.29 -0.94
CA SER A 437 10.31 -8.79 0.21
C SER A 437 9.58 -9.86 0.99
N LYS A 438 8.25 -10.01 0.80
CA LYS A 438 7.37 -10.83 1.64
C LYS A 438 7.39 -10.42 3.12
N ALA A 439 7.85 -9.21 3.39
CA ALA A 439 7.84 -8.64 4.73
C ALA A 439 6.50 -7.98 5.05
N LYS A 440 6.17 -7.92 6.34
CA LYS A 440 4.97 -7.24 6.83
C LYS A 440 4.96 -5.77 6.40
N VAL A 441 3.80 -5.33 5.95
CA VAL A 441 3.49 -3.93 5.64
C VAL A 441 2.90 -3.25 6.87
N ILE A 442 3.15 -1.98 7.05
CA ILE A 442 2.51 -1.14 8.07
C ILE A 442 1.77 0.02 7.39
N PHE A 443 0.76 0.58 8.06
CA PHE A 443 0.31 1.92 7.72
C PHE A 443 1.26 2.94 8.34
N ARG A 444 1.72 3.92 7.56
CA ARG A 444 2.63 4.96 8.04
C ARG A 444 2.28 6.30 7.42
N CYS A 445 2.03 7.28 8.26
CA CYS A 445 1.90 8.66 7.81
C CYS A 445 3.27 9.21 7.42
N THR A 446 3.37 9.75 6.22
CA THR A 446 4.60 10.36 5.72
C THR A 446 4.27 11.49 4.74
N PRO A 447 5.04 12.60 4.73
CA PRO A 447 4.83 13.66 3.78
C PRO A 447 4.98 13.15 2.35
N GLN A 448 3.97 13.44 1.52
CA GLN A 448 3.92 13.03 0.12
C GLN A 448 3.26 14.13 -0.74
N TRP A 449 3.32 13.98 -2.06
CA TRP A 449 2.58 14.78 -3.01
C TRP A 449 1.25 14.11 -3.33
N PHE A 450 0.18 14.91 -3.33
CA PHE A 450 -1.18 14.46 -3.59
C PHE A 450 -1.81 15.26 -4.72
N ILE A 451 -2.65 14.58 -5.51
CA ILE A 451 -3.55 15.18 -6.48
C ILE A 451 -4.98 14.89 -6.01
N PRO A 452 -5.80 15.92 -5.69
CA PRO A 452 -7.15 15.71 -5.18
C PRO A 452 -8.05 15.18 -6.30
N MET A 453 -8.68 14.04 -6.09
CA MET A 453 -9.59 13.42 -7.05
C MET A 453 -10.98 14.06 -7.04
N ASP A 454 -11.39 14.67 -5.93
CA ASP A 454 -12.75 15.15 -5.66
C ASP A 454 -12.89 16.67 -5.72
N ARG A 455 -11.86 17.39 -6.15
CA ARG A 455 -11.95 18.81 -6.47
C ARG A 455 -12.55 19.03 -7.86
N SER A 456 -13.49 19.95 -7.99
CA SER A 456 -13.99 20.38 -9.30
C SER A 456 -12.84 20.92 -10.16
N LEU A 457 -12.78 20.48 -11.41
CA LEU A 457 -11.84 20.98 -12.41
C LEU A 457 -12.33 22.35 -12.89
N SER A 458 -12.10 23.42 -12.11
CA SER A 458 -12.32 24.77 -12.61
C SER A 458 -11.29 25.06 -13.71
N PRO A 459 -11.68 25.59 -14.87
CA PRO A 459 -10.72 26.09 -15.82
C PRO A 459 -9.89 27.19 -15.14
N SER A 460 -8.56 27.10 -15.24
CA SER A 460 -7.69 28.22 -14.81
C SER A 460 -8.23 29.52 -15.40
N PRO A 461 -8.37 30.62 -14.62
CA PRO A 461 -8.66 31.90 -15.21
C PRO A 461 -7.58 32.20 -16.25
N SER A 462 -7.99 32.27 -17.50
CA SER A 462 -7.10 32.70 -18.59
C SER A 462 -6.55 34.10 -18.25
N GLY A 463 -5.26 34.12 -17.95
CA GLY A 463 -4.34 35.23 -18.02
C GLY A 463 -4.85 36.62 -17.67
N GLU A 464 -4.61 37.05 -16.43
CA GLU A 464 -4.16 38.42 -16.19
C GLU A 464 -2.85 38.32 -15.41
N GLY A 465 -1.77 38.72 -16.09
CA GLY A 465 -0.42 38.68 -15.55
C GLY A 465 -0.30 39.70 -14.40
N SER A 466 -0.11 39.18 -13.19
CA SER A 466 0.62 39.90 -12.17
C SER A 466 2.04 39.37 -12.17
N GLY A 467 2.92 40.14 -12.82
CA GLY A 467 4.35 39.88 -12.83
C GLY A 467 4.91 39.87 -11.42
N VAL A 468 5.35 38.69 -11.01
CA VAL A 468 6.38 38.56 -9.97
C VAL A 468 7.59 37.93 -10.67
N GLY A 469 8.57 38.78 -10.95
CA GLY A 469 9.83 38.38 -11.53
C GLY A 469 10.60 37.41 -10.62
N PRO A 470 11.58 36.67 -11.17
CA PRO A 470 12.36 35.73 -10.41
C PRO A 470 13.31 36.50 -9.47
N GLN A 471 13.03 36.46 -8.19
CA GLN A 471 14.03 36.82 -7.19
C GLN A 471 14.90 35.61 -6.91
N GLY A 472 16.19 35.88 -6.99
CA GLY A 472 17.34 34.99 -7.02
C GLY A 472 17.33 33.85 -6.00
N LEU A 473 17.80 32.72 -6.48
CA LEU A 473 18.35 31.63 -5.69
C LEU A 473 19.62 32.16 -4.98
N ALA A 474 19.48 32.49 -3.70
CA ALA A 474 20.64 32.69 -2.83
C ALA A 474 20.93 31.33 -2.16
N GLU A 475 22.14 30.85 -2.37
CA GLU A 475 22.73 29.76 -1.60
C GLU A 475 22.68 30.13 -0.11
N SER A 476 22.08 29.27 0.69
CA SER A 476 22.26 29.32 2.14
C SER A 476 22.51 27.91 2.68
N GLY A 477 23.63 27.89 3.39
CA GLY A 477 24.27 26.72 3.97
C GLY A 477 23.44 26.00 5.00
N VAL A 478 23.87 24.79 5.25
CA VAL A 478 23.46 23.83 6.27
C VAL A 478 23.43 24.52 7.64
N GLY A 479 22.23 24.60 8.21
CA GLY A 479 21.99 24.99 9.59
C GLY A 479 20.59 24.56 9.98
N GLY A 480 20.50 23.50 10.78
CA GLY A 480 19.20 22.97 11.21
C GLY A 480 18.53 23.90 12.21
N GLU A 481 17.31 24.24 11.93
CA GLU A 481 16.29 24.55 12.93
C GLU A 481 14.93 24.17 12.35
N SER A 482 14.24 23.28 13.08
CA SER A 482 12.88 22.84 12.79
C SER A 482 11.90 23.99 13.02
N GLY A 483 11.60 24.72 11.96
CA GLY A 483 10.48 25.64 11.95
C GLY A 483 9.15 24.87 11.73
N PRO A 484 8.02 25.39 12.25
CA PRO A 484 6.73 24.71 12.10
C PRO A 484 6.37 24.60 10.62
N HIS A 485 5.96 23.39 10.21
CA HIS A 485 5.41 23.14 8.88
C HIS A 485 4.19 24.05 8.63
N PRO A 486 4.03 24.62 7.44
CA PRO A 486 2.84 25.38 7.13
C PRO A 486 1.62 24.46 7.24
N THR A 487 0.74 24.79 8.16
CA THR A 487 -0.59 24.20 8.32
C THR A 487 -1.32 24.33 7.00
N PRO A 488 -1.96 23.26 6.46
CA PRO A 488 -2.90 23.44 5.36
C PRO A 488 -3.99 24.42 5.82
N SER A 489 -4.23 25.47 5.04
CA SER A 489 -5.29 26.42 5.32
C SER A 489 -6.61 25.68 5.53
N PRO A 490 -7.42 26.05 6.53
CA PRO A 490 -8.74 25.51 6.68
C PRO A 490 -9.52 25.74 5.38
N GLU A 491 -10.34 24.79 4.99
CA GLU A 491 -11.21 24.88 3.82
C GLU A 491 -11.93 26.22 3.86
N GLY A 492 -11.59 27.07 2.90
CA GLY A 492 -12.19 28.41 2.80
C GLY A 492 -13.67 28.28 2.52
N GLU A 493 -14.48 28.79 3.42
CA GLU A 493 -15.89 29.05 3.18
C GLU A 493 -16.05 29.89 1.91
N GLY A 494 -16.88 29.42 0.98
CA GLY A 494 -17.51 30.24 -0.03
C GLY A 494 -16.78 30.40 -1.36
N LEU A 495 -16.48 29.29 -2.05
CA LEU A 495 -16.38 29.32 -3.51
C LEU A 495 -17.65 28.72 -4.08
N SER A 496 -18.36 29.51 -4.92
CA SER A 496 -19.51 29.07 -5.70
C SER A 496 -19.17 27.74 -6.37
N GLN A 497 -19.97 26.70 -6.13
CA GLN A 497 -19.81 25.40 -6.79
C GLN A 497 -19.84 25.63 -8.30
N SER A 498 -18.67 25.53 -8.95
CA SER A 498 -18.61 25.43 -10.40
C SER A 498 -19.19 24.05 -10.76
N ASN A 499 -20.09 24.00 -11.74
CA ASN A 499 -20.64 22.75 -12.30
C ASN A 499 -19.58 21.92 -13.10
N ALA A 500 -18.32 22.11 -12.84
CA ALA A 500 -17.24 21.37 -13.50
C ALA A 500 -17.05 20.01 -12.83
N ALA A 501 -16.99 18.94 -13.64
CA ALA A 501 -16.76 17.59 -13.15
C ALA A 501 -15.42 17.49 -12.41
N THR A 502 -15.36 16.63 -11.41
CA THR A 502 -14.13 16.30 -10.70
C THR A 502 -13.24 15.38 -11.54
N LEU A 503 -11.97 15.24 -11.15
CA LEU A 503 -11.07 14.28 -11.81
C LEU A 503 -11.60 12.84 -11.65
N ARG A 504 -12.15 12.50 -10.48
CA ARG A 504 -12.78 11.19 -10.21
C ARG A 504 -13.97 10.95 -11.13
N GLU A 505 -14.91 11.89 -11.23
CA GLU A 505 -16.07 11.77 -12.11
C GLU A 505 -15.67 11.60 -13.57
N THR A 506 -14.67 12.38 -14.03
CA THR A 506 -14.14 12.28 -15.38
C THR A 506 -13.49 10.91 -15.66
N ALA A 507 -12.71 10.40 -14.71
CA ALA A 507 -12.09 9.09 -14.82
C ALA A 507 -13.12 7.96 -14.83
N LEU A 508 -14.11 8.01 -13.95
CA LEU A 508 -15.19 7.01 -13.89
C LEU A 508 -16.02 7.00 -15.17
N ASP A 509 -16.37 8.19 -15.72
CA ASP A 509 -17.07 8.29 -17.01
C ASP A 509 -16.23 7.68 -18.16
N ALA A 510 -14.94 7.92 -18.19
CA ALA A 510 -14.04 7.32 -19.18
C ALA A 510 -13.99 5.78 -19.05
N ILE A 511 -13.97 5.26 -17.82
CA ILE A 511 -14.00 3.82 -17.54
C ILE A 511 -15.30 3.19 -18.06
N GLU A 512 -16.45 3.81 -17.80
CA GLU A 512 -17.75 3.30 -18.27
C GLU A 512 -17.88 3.33 -19.81
N ARG A 513 -17.29 4.30 -20.47
CA ARG A 513 -17.27 4.37 -21.96
C ARG A 513 -16.28 3.41 -22.60
N THR A 514 -15.36 2.83 -21.85
CA THR A 514 -14.34 1.91 -22.35
C THR A 514 -14.90 0.50 -22.47
N ARG A 515 -14.67 -0.15 -23.62
CA ARG A 515 -14.98 -1.58 -23.79
C ARG A 515 -13.89 -2.44 -23.13
N TRP A 516 -14.27 -3.13 -22.05
CA TRP A 516 -13.38 -4.01 -21.30
C TRP A 516 -13.46 -5.46 -21.77
N VAL A 517 -12.30 -6.10 -22.00
CA VAL A 517 -12.19 -7.52 -22.35
C VAL A 517 -11.07 -8.16 -21.51
N PRO A 518 -11.39 -9.02 -20.54
CA PRO A 518 -12.73 -9.43 -20.06
C PRO A 518 -13.43 -8.31 -19.31
N GLU A 519 -14.76 -8.34 -19.29
CA GLU A 519 -15.58 -7.30 -18.64
C GLU A 519 -15.24 -7.08 -17.15
N LYS A 520 -14.87 -8.14 -16.43
CA LYS A 520 -14.47 -8.07 -15.01
C LYS A 520 -13.27 -7.14 -14.75
N ALA A 521 -12.47 -6.81 -15.77
CA ALA A 521 -11.37 -5.86 -15.63
C ALA A 521 -11.86 -4.43 -15.30
N ARG A 522 -13.09 -4.07 -15.74
CA ARG A 522 -13.73 -2.81 -15.39
C ARG A 522 -13.84 -2.61 -13.88
N ASN A 523 -14.30 -3.63 -13.16
CA ASN A 523 -14.50 -3.54 -11.71
C ASN A 523 -13.20 -3.22 -10.97
N ARG A 524 -12.08 -3.80 -11.42
CA ARG A 524 -10.77 -3.53 -10.83
C ARG A 524 -10.34 -2.08 -11.05
N ILE A 525 -10.44 -1.58 -12.27
CA ILE A 525 -10.06 -0.19 -12.58
C ILE A 525 -10.99 0.80 -11.87
N HIS A 526 -12.30 0.53 -11.86
CA HIS A 526 -13.28 1.36 -11.16
C HIS A 526 -12.96 1.47 -9.66
N ALA A 527 -12.56 0.38 -9.01
CA ALA A 527 -12.18 0.38 -7.60
C ALA A 527 -10.85 1.10 -7.29
N MET A 528 -10.00 1.33 -8.30
CA MET A 528 -8.73 2.07 -8.14
C MET A 528 -8.92 3.59 -8.22
N VAL A 529 -10.03 4.06 -8.79
CA VAL A 529 -10.39 5.48 -8.93
C VAL A 529 -11.27 5.95 -7.77
#